data_bfa205f5f2e129bc2de01fb52bb16f39
#
_entry.id   bfa205f5f2e129bc2de01fb52bb16f39
#
_cell.length_a   1.000
_cell.length_b   1.000
_cell.length_c   1.000
_cell.angle_alpha   90.00
_cell.angle_beta   90.00
_cell.angle_gamma   90.00
#
_symmetry.space_group_name_H-M   'P 1'
#
loop_
_entity.id
_entity.type
_entity.pdbx_description
1 polymer ?
#
loop_
_entity_poly.entity_id
_entity_poly.type
_entity_poly.pdbx_seq_one_letter_code
_entity_poly.pdbx_strand_id
1 'polypeptide(L)'
;MQSLTAISYPQAERPAAAKSIYFCPDGNKTRQLTRADFHPDKRHSIRALHTLDRRWNFVIILHYAIWLGAAALAIRSQHLAADIALYLIAGLSMSTLSVLGHESSHNLFTRDARIDRWLGFVCGLPLLFSVATYRVVHPLHHKFLHTASDPDDFENVSTDPALLRLVYILTFIAGVYAYLVMVLTNAIRKGNRNERLAVLFECLAMALLCGTFWATIPLRIMLKGWLYPLLVAGQFANLRGIAEHGLTSGGNELTDTRTVTTHPALAFMMCNINYHLEHHLYPGVPWYNLPRVHALLSEEYFSAGSSVYGSYGVFLWDAAKGLAHGVVPGSRIIPSHVRHEICL
;
A
#
# COMPACT_ATOMS: atom_id res chain seq x y z
N MET A 1 -35.04 -0.84 -15.25
CA MET A 1 -34.69 -0.03 -14.06
C MET A 1 -34.84 -0.91 -12.84
N GLN A 2 -33.79 -1.64 -12.47
CA GLN A 2 -33.74 -2.39 -11.22
C GLN A 2 -33.09 -1.48 -10.18
N SER A 3 -33.80 -1.27 -9.07
CA SER A 3 -33.41 -0.42 -7.95
C SER A 3 -32.04 -0.82 -7.42
N LEU A 4 -31.14 0.14 -7.28
CA LEU A 4 -29.93 0.04 -6.47
C LEU A 4 -30.37 -0.10 -5.00
N THR A 5 -30.63 -1.33 -4.57
CA THR A 5 -30.75 -1.64 -3.15
C THR A 5 -29.39 -1.38 -2.52
N ALA A 6 -29.37 -0.44 -1.59
CA ALA A 6 -28.24 -0.17 -0.72
C ALA A 6 -27.82 -1.51 -0.07
N ILE A 7 -26.58 -1.94 -0.35
CA ILE A 7 -25.97 -3.10 0.29
C ILE A 7 -25.72 -2.68 1.75
N SER A 8 -26.66 -3.05 2.64
CA SER A 8 -26.43 -2.98 4.08
C SER A 8 -25.38 -4.05 4.41
N TYR A 9 -24.17 -3.60 4.75
CA TYR A 9 -23.18 -4.47 5.37
C TYR A 9 -23.72 -4.94 6.73
N PRO A 10 -23.70 -6.24 7.02
CA PRO A 10 -23.94 -6.69 8.38
C PRO A 10 -22.88 -5.98 9.24
N GLN A 11 -23.32 -5.17 10.19
CA GLN A 11 -22.46 -4.66 11.24
C GLN A 11 -22.05 -5.87 12.07
N ALA A 12 -20.87 -6.40 11.81
CA ALA A 12 -20.22 -7.27 12.77
C ALA A 12 -20.16 -6.45 14.08
N GLU A 13 -20.73 -6.99 15.14
CA GLU A 13 -20.70 -6.41 16.46
C GLU A 13 -19.24 -6.01 16.73
N ARG A 14 -19.02 -4.74 17.05
CA ARG A 14 -17.69 -4.23 17.38
C ARG A 14 -17.23 -5.04 18.61
N PRO A 15 -16.18 -5.85 18.53
CA PRO A 15 -15.56 -6.37 19.73
C PRO A 15 -15.16 -5.15 20.54
N ALA A 16 -15.50 -5.18 21.84
CA ALA A 16 -15.12 -4.16 22.80
C ALA A 16 -13.66 -3.80 22.62
N ALA A 17 -13.36 -2.51 22.54
CA ALA A 17 -12.08 -1.85 22.27
C ALA A 17 -10.90 -2.85 22.20
N ALA A 18 -10.54 -3.26 21.00
CA ALA A 18 -9.45 -4.20 20.80
C ALA A 18 -8.18 -3.56 21.36
N LYS A 19 -7.76 -4.02 22.54
CA LYS A 19 -6.39 -3.84 22.97
C LYS A 19 -5.52 -4.35 21.86
N SER A 20 -4.48 -3.63 21.49
CA SER A 20 -3.47 -4.04 20.52
C SER A 20 -3.07 -5.48 20.84
N ILE A 21 -3.48 -6.41 19.98
CA ILE A 21 -3.20 -7.82 20.24
C ILE A 21 -1.87 -8.11 19.56
N TYR A 22 -0.78 -7.85 20.27
CA TYR A 22 0.49 -8.48 19.95
C TYR A 22 0.40 -9.94 20.37
N PHE A 23 0.38 -10.83 19.40
CA PHE A 23 0.48 -12.25 19.68
C PHE A 23 1.94 -12.67 19.57
N CYS A 24 2.58 -12.95 20.71
CA CYS A 24 3.81 -13.72 20.71
C CYS A 24 3.43 -15.19 20.52
N PRO A 25 3.96 -15.88 19.51
CA PRO A 25 3.82 -17.33 19.46
C PRO A 25 4.54 -17.90 20.69
N ASP A 26 3.79 -18.40 21.67
CA ASP A 26 4.33 -19.22 22.73
C ASP A 26 5.16 -20.33 22.08
N GLY A 27 6.37 -20.61 22.63
CA GLY A 27 7.39 -21.49 22.05
C GLY A 27 6.99 -22.97 21.89
N ASN A 28 5.72 -23.23 21.84
CA ASN A 28 5.16 -24.54 21.49
C ASN A 28 5.16 -24.63 19.95
N LYS A 29 5.85 -25.62 19.38
CA LYS A 29 5.88 -25.95 17.94
C LYS A 29 4.51 -26.44 17.46
N THR A 30 3.48 -25.64 17.62
CA THR A 30 2.21 -25.86 16.92
C THR A 30 2.44 -25.58 15.43
N ARG A 31 2.05 -26.48 14.59
CA ARG A 31 2.08 -26.32 13.12
C ARG A 31 1.46 -24.97 12.77
N GLN A 32 2.25 -24.09 12.15
CA GLN A 32 1.75 -22.79 11.73
C GLN A 32 0.65 -22.94 10.70
N LEU A 33 -0.47 -22.27 10.92
CA LEU A 33 -1.59 -22.25 9.98
C LEU A 33 -1.16 -21.59 8.66
N THR A 34 -1.55 -22.20 7.55
CA THR A 34 -1.28 -21.69 6.20
C THR A 34 -2.57 -21.70 5.37
N ARG A 35 -2.58 -21.05 4.21
CA ARG A 35 -3.72 -21.10 3.27
C ARG A 35 -4.14 -22.52 2.88
N ALA A 36 -3.23 -23.47 2.92
CA ALA A 36 -3.52 -24.88 2.62
C ALA A 36 -4.46 -25.51 3.67
N ASP A 37 -4.45 -24.97 4.89
CA ASP A 37 -5.23 -25.47 6.01
C ASP A 37 -6.66 -24.88 6.05
N PHE A 38 -6.97 -23.88 5.24
CA PHE A 38 -8.30 -23.28 5.21
C PHE A 38 -9.37 -24.25 4.73
N HIS A 39 -10.56 -24.16 5.34
CA HIS A 39 -11.68 -25.00 4.98
C HIS A 39 -11.98 -24.92 3.46
N PRO A 40 -12.29 -26.04 2.78
CA PRO A 40 -12.56 -26.04 1.35
C PRO A 40 -13.63 -25.04 0.89
N ASP A 41 -14.71 -24.85 1.68
CA ASP A 41 -15.78 -23.91 1.37
C ASP A 41 -15.30 -22.45 1.41
N LYS A 42 -14.44 -22.09 2.37
CA LYS A 42 -13.82 -20.75 2.42
C LYS A 42 -12.95 -20.52 1.19
N ARG A 43 -12.13 -21.52 0.81
CA ARG A 43 -11.32 -21.46 -0.41
C ARG A 43 -12.17 -21.32 -1.67
N HIS A 44 -13.31 -22.03 -1.73
CA HIS A 44 -14.25 -21.91 -2.84
C HIS A 44 -14.87 -20.50 -2.91
N SER A 45 -15.34 -19.99 -1.77
CA SER A 45 -15.89 -18.63 -1.67
C SER A 45 -14.88 -17.54 -2.10
N ILE A 46 -13.61 -17.67 -1.67
CA ILE A 46 -12.55 -16.74 -2.07
C ILE A 46 -12.26 -16.82 -3.57
N ARG A 47 -12.30 -18.01 -4.19
CA ARG A 47 -12.16 -18.15 -5.65
C ARG A 47 -13.21 -17.34 -6.40
N ALA A 48 -14.45 -17.30 -5.93
CA ALA A 48 -15.50 -16.48 -6.53
C ALA A 48 -15.20 -14.96 -6.46
N LEU A 49 -14.45 -14.52 -5.43
CA LEU A 49 -14.06 -13.11 -5.27
C LEU A 49 -12.98 -12.64 -6.28
N HIS A 50 -12.35 -13.57 -7.02
CA HIS A 50 -11.42 -13.21 -8.11
C HIS A 50 -12.15 -12.69 -9.36
N THR A 51 -13.48 -12.75 -9.39
CA THR A 51 -14.28 -12.25 -10.53
C THR A 51 -14.08 -10.74 -10.68
N LEU A 52 -13.64 -10.34 -11.88
CA LEU A 52 -13.36 -8.96 -12.20
C LEU A 52 -14.62 -8.24 -12.68
N ASP A 53 -14.95 -7.12 -12.04
CA ASP A 53 -15.97 -6.18 -12.52
C ASP A 53 -15.29 -4.89 -13.03
N ARG A 54 -15.16 -4.77 -14.35
CA ARG A 54 -14.49 -3.65 -15.01
C ARG A 54 -15.15 -2.29 -14.75
N ARG A 55 -16.39 -2.26 -14.28
CA ARG A 55 -17.08 -1.00 -13.93
C ARG A 55 -16.35 -0.25 -12.83
N TRP A 56 -15.64 -0.95 -11.93
CA TRP A 56 -14.85 -0.33 -10.88
C TRP A 56 -13.66 0.48 -11.39
N ASN A 57 -13.27 0.36 -12.67
CA ASN A 57 -12.21 1.18 -13.25
C ASN A 57 -12.56 2.67 -13.31
N PHE A 58 -13.83 3.04 -13.10
CA PHE A 58 -14.25 4.44 -12.99
C PHE A 58 -13.52 5.19 -11.85
N VAL A 59 -13.01 4.48 -10.85
CA VAL A 59 -12.28 5.07 -9.73
C VAL A 59 -11.00 5.80 -10.18
N ILE A 60 -10.41 5.42 -11.32
CA ILE A 60 -9.30 6.15 -11.93
C ILE A 60 -9.75 7.57 -12.26
N ILE A 61 -10.89 7.70 -12.97
CA ILE A 61 -11.45 9.00 -13.34
C ILE A 61 -11.89 9.78 -12.10
N LEU A 62 -12.48 9.10 -11.11
CA LEU A 62 -12.87 9.71 -9.84
C LEU A 62 -11.70 10.37 -9.13
N HIS A 63 -10.57 9.67 -8.97
CA HIS A 63 -9.40 10.22 -8.27
C HIS A 63 -8.71 11.33 -9.05
N TYR A 64 -8.66 11.24 -10.38
CA TYR A 64 -8.22 12.37 -11.21
C TYR A 64 -9.15 13.59 -11.05
N ALA A 65 -10.46 13.40 -11.04
CA ALA A 65 -11.42 14.50 -10.88
C ALA A 65 -11.31 15.16 -9.50
N ILE A 66 -11.15 14.37 -8.42
CA ILE A 66 -10.95 14.89 -7.06
C ILE A 66 -9.64 15.68 -6.98
N TRP A 67 -8.51 15.11 -7.46
CA TRP A 67 -7.24 15.81 -7.46
C TRP A 67 -7.31 17.12 -8.24
N LEU A 68 -7.72 17.08 -9.52
CA LEU A 68 -7.76 18.27 -10.38
C LEU A 68 -8.77 19.30 -9.88
N GLY A 69 -9.91 18.88 -9.33
CA GLY A 69 -10.89 19.78 -8.72
C GLY A 69 -10.34 20.48 -7.48
N ALA A 70 -9.72 19.73 -6.55
CA ALA A 70 -9.07 20.30 -5.38
C ALA A 70 -7.90 21.23 -5.76
N ALA A 71 -7.09 20.84 -6.77
CA ALA A 71 -6.03 21.67 -7.31
C ALA A 71 -6.57 22.99 -7.88
N ALA A 72 -7.63 22.95 -8.68
CA ALA A 72 -8.24 24.14 -9.27
C ALA A 72 -8.78 25.10 -8.19
N LEU A 73 -9.34 24.58 -7.10
CA LEU A 73 -9.80 25.36 -5.96
C LEU A 73 -8.61 25.96 -5.20
N ALA A 74 -7.55 25.18 -4.94
CA ALA A 74 -6.35 25.65 -4.24
C ALA A 74 -5.61 26.75 -5.00
N ILE A 75 -5.53 26.66 -6.34
CA ILE A 75 -4.92 27.70 -7.19
C ILE A 75 -5.66 29.03 -7.03
N ARG A 76 -6.98 29.02 -6.87
CA ARG A 76 -7.82 30.20 -6.71
C ARG A 76 -7.88 30.72 -5.27
N SER A 77 -7.65 29.86 -4.30
CA SER A 77 -7.72 30.18 -2.88
C SER A 77 -6.62 31.17 -2.46
N GLN A 78 -6.96 32.03 -1.49
CA GLN A 78 -6.04 32.94 -0.79
C GLN A 78 -5.90 32.58 0.70
N HIS A 79 -6.52 31.48 1.14
CA HIS A 79 -6.60 31.06 2.54
C HIS A 79 -5.75 29.82 2.79
N LEU A 80 -4.71 29.94 3.60
CA LEU A 80 -3.76 28.85 3.89
C LEU A 80 -4.46 27.60 4.46
N ALA A 81 -5.42 27.78 5.38
CA ALA A 81 -6.15 26.64 5.95
C ALA A 81 -6.97 25.87 4.90
N ALA A 82 -7.60 26.60 3.96
CA ALA A 82 -8.31 25.98 2.84
C ALA A 82 -7.32 25.26 1.90
N ASP A 83 -6.19 25.89 1.61
CA ASP A 83 -5.14 25.29 0.77
C ASP A 83 -4.64 23.97 1.37
N ILE A 84 -4.36 23.94 2.67
CA ILE A 84 -3.91 22.71 3.37
C ILE A 84 -4.97 21.60 3.25
N ALA A 85 -6.24 21.90 3.50
CA ALA A 85 -7.33 20.93 3.38
C ALA A 85 -7.43 20.39 1.94
N LEU A 86 -7.31 21.27 0.93
CA LEU A 86 -7.35 20.89 -0.48
C LEU A 86 -6.13 20.05 -0.88
N TYR A 87 -4.93 20.34 -0.33
CA TYR A 87 -3.74 19.50 -0.57
C TYR A 87 -3.86 18.13 0.07
N LEU A 88 -4.49 18.01 1.24
CA LEU A 88 -4.76 16.72 1.87
C LEU A 88 -5.71 15.87 1.01
N ILE A 89 -6.79 16.48 0.50
CA ILE A 89 -7.75 15.80 -0.39
C ILE A 89 -7.09 15.38 -1.70
N ALA A 90 -6.37 16.31 -2.33
CA ALA A 90 -5.67 16.05 -3.59
C ALA A 90 -4.57 15.00 -3.43
N GLY A 91 -3.77 15.09 -2.36
CA GLY A 91 -2.69 14.17 -2.04
C GLY A 91 -3.19 12.76 -1.74
N LEU A 92 -4.30 12.62 -1.00
CA LEU A 92 -4.95 11.32 -0.80
C LEU A 92 -5.37 10.70 -2.14
N SER A 93 -6.03 11.48 -3.00
CA SER A 93 -6.44 10.99 -4.33
C SER A 93 -5.24 10.61 -5.21
N MET A 94 -4.17 11.40 -5.20
CA MET A 94 -2.94 11.04 -5.91
C MET A 94 -2.32 9.77 -5.32
N SER A 95 -2.22 9.64 -4.01
CA SER A 95 -1.73 8.41 -3.37
C SER A 95 -2.55 7.18 -3.78
N THR A 96 -3.87 7.33 -3.92
CA THR A 96 -4.74 6.23 -4.39
C THR A 96 -4.48 5.88 -5.84
N LEU A 97 -4.10 6.84 -6.69
CA LEU A 97 -3.65 6.51 -8.05
C LEU A 97 -2.41 5.60 -8.04
N SER A 98 -1.49 5.71 -7.05
CA SER A 98 -0.40 4.73 -6.92
C SER A 98 -0.90 3.33 -6.55
N VAL A 99 -1.94 3.24 -5.72
CA VAL A 99 -2.59 1.95 -5.42
C VAL A 99 -3.23 1.35 -6.67
N LEU A 100 -3.87 2.17 -7.49
CA LEU A 100 -4.42 1.70 -8.77
C LEU A 100 -3.30 1.29 -9.75
N GLY A 101 -2.17 2.00 -9.75
CA GLY A 101 -0.96 1.55 -10.46
C GLY A 101 -0.48 0.18 -9.97
N HIS A 102 -0.50 -0.06 -8.66
CA HIS A 102 -0.21 -1.35 -8.06
C HIS A 102 -1.20 -2.44 -8.52
N GLU A 103 -2.53 -2.18 -8.52
CA GLU A 103 -3.55 -3.11 -9.02
C GLU A 103 -3.29 -3.49 -10.50
N SER A 104 -2.78 -2.56 -11.31
CA SER A 104 -2.40 -2.84 -12.69
C SER A 104 -1.28 -3.87 -12.79
N SER A 105 -0.37 -3.94 -11.81
CA SER A 105 0.73 -4.91 -11.81
C SER A 105 0.22 -6.35 -11.69
N HIS A 106 -0.93 -6.54 -11.07
CA HIS A 106 -1.65 -7.81 -10.96
C HIS A 106 -2.65 -8.07 -12.10
N ASN A 107 -2.73 -7.17 -13.09
CA ASN A 107 -3.71 -7.21 -14.18
C ASN A 107 -5.17 -7.21 -13.68
N LEU A 108 -5.50 -6.35 -12.72
CA LEU A 108 -6.81 -6.30 -12.07
C LEU A 108 -7.77 -5.26 -12.66
N PHE A 109 -7.42 -4.60 -13.77
CA PHE A 109 -8.34 -3.72 -14.48
C PHE A 109 -9.14 -4.46 -15.56
N THR A 110 -8.46 -5.27 -16.40
CA THR A 110 -9.08 -5.89 -17.56
C THR A 110 -8.71 -7.34 -17.78
N ARG A 111 -7.68 -7.84 -17.07
CA ARG A 111 -6.97 -9.11 -17.31
C ARG A 111 -6.17 -9.12 -18.61
N ASP A 112 -6.16 -8.03 -19.37
CA ASP A 112 -5.26 -7.86 -20.51
C ASP A 112 -4.02 -7.09 -20.07
N ALA A 113 -2.87 -7.74 -20.12
CA ALA A 113 -1.62 -7.19 -19.61
C ALA A 113 -1.16 -5.92 -20.37
N ARG A 114 -1.58 -5.73 -21.61
CA ARG A 114 -1.24 -4.53 -22.41
C ARG A 114 -2.10 -3.35 -21.97
N ILE A 115 -3.41 -3.55 -21.86
CA ILE A 115 -4.35 -2.52 -21.42
C ILE A 115 -4.03 -2.13 -19.98
N ASP A 116 -3.84 -3.11 -19.10
CA ASP A 116 -3.54 -2.88 -17.68
C ASP A 116 -2.23 -2.12 -17.50
N ARG A 117 -1.22 -2.35 -18.36
CA ARG A 117 0.03 -1.57 -18.36
C ARG A 117 -0.23 -0.09 -18.68
N TRP A 118 -1.02 0.20 -19.71
CA TRP A 118 -1.34 1.58 -20.10
C TRP A 118 -2.17 2.30 -19.04
N LEU A 119 -3.17 1.64 -18.47
CA LEU A 119 -3.95 2.20 -17.36
C LEU A 119 -3.07 2.44 -16.14
N GLY A 120 -2.18 1.51 -15.83
CA GLY A 120 -1.20 1.67 -14.76
C GLY A 120 -0.26 2.84 -15.00
N PHE A 121 0.28 3.00 -16.21
CA PHE A 121 1.10 4.15 -16.57
C PHE A 121 0.36 5.47 -16.34
N VAL A 122 -0.90 5.57 -16.80
CA VAL A 122 -1.76 6.74 -16.52
C VAL A 122 -1.88 6.98 -15.01
N CYS A 123 -2.12 5.95 -14.22
CA CYS A 123 -2.20 6.09 -12.75
C CYS A 123 -0.87 6.54 -12.12
N GLY A 124 0.27 6.13 -12.66
CA GLY A 124 1.59 6.50 -12.15
C GLY A 124 2.05 7.91 -12.51
N LEU A 125 1.54 8.48 -13.61
CA LEU A 125 1.97 9.78 -14.14
C LEU A 125 1.96 10.92 -13.12
N PRO A 126 0.89 11.14 -12.32
CA PRO A 126 0.85 12.25 -11.38
C PRO A 126 1.90 12.17 -10.28
N LEU A 127 2.35 10.96 -9.97
CA LEU A 127 3.31 10.67 -8.90
C LEU A 127 4.75 10.51 -9.40
N LEU A 128 4.96 10.60 -10.71
CA LEU A 128 6.24 10.24 -11.35
C LEU A 128 6.67 8.81 -11.01
N PHE A 129 5.70 7.94 -10.85
CA PHE A 129 5.89 6.54 -10.49
C PHE A 129 5.81 5.67 -11.74
N SER A 130 6.93 5.07 -12.15
CA SER A 130 6.95 4.12 -13.26
C SER A 130 6.31 2.79 -12.85
N VAL A 131 5.14 2.52 -13.38
CA VAL A 131 4.46 1.24 -13.15
C VAL A 131 5.19 0.09 -13.84
N ALA A 132 5.92 0.36 -14.91
CA ALA A 132 6.78 -0.65 -15.53
C ALA A 132 7.86 -1.16 -14.56
N THR A 133 8.45 -0.30 -13.72
CA THR A 133 9.39 -0.74 -12.68
C THR A 133 8.70 -1.65 -11.67
N TYR A 134 7.50 -1.25 -11.25
CA TYR A 134 6.74 -1.97 -10.25
C TYR A 134 6.29 -3.35 -10.74
N ARG A 135 5.91 -3.46 -12.01
CA ARG A 135 5.56 -4.75 -12.65
C ARG A 135 6.72 -5.75 -12.68
N VAL A 136 7.96 -5.30 -12.62
CA VAL A 136 9.14 -6.17 -12.49
C VAL A 136 9.39 -6.56 -11.03
N VAL A 137 9.33 -5.58 -10.13
CA VAL A 137 9.76 -5.73 -8.73
C VAL A 137 8.69 -6.38 -7.87
N HIS A 138 7.44 -5.96 -8.01
CA HIS A 138 6.35 -6.33 -7.11
C HIS A 138 5.96 -7.83 -7.12
N PRO A 139 5.93 -8.53 -8.26
CA PRO A 139 5.75 -9.98 -8.24
C PRO A 139 6.88 -10.74 -7.53
N LEU A 140 8.10 -10.19 -7.55
CA LEU A 140 9.23 -10.75 -6.82
C LEU A 140 9.10 -10.47 -5.31
N HIS A 141 8.58 -9.30 -4.94
CA HIS A 141 8.26 -8.95 -3.56
C HIS A 141 7.23 -9.93 -2.97
N HIS A 142 6.09 -10.16 -3.64
CA HIS A 142 5.12 -11.16 -3.19
C HIS A 142 5.73 -12.56 -3.03
N LYS A 143 6.66 -12.93 -3.90
CA LYS A 143 7.31 -14.24 -3.88
C LYS A 143 8.35 -14.38 -2.77
N PHE A 144 9.10 -13.33 -2.50
CA PHE A 144 10.28 -13.35 -1.66
C PHE A 144 10.15 -12.48 -0.41
N LEU A 145 8.92 -12.11 -0.05
CA LEU A 145 8.61 -11.23 1.07
C LEU A 145 9.44 -11.58 2.31
N HIS A 146 10.07 -10.58 2.90
CA HIS A 146 10.95 -10.69 4.07
C HIS A 146 12.14 -11.65 3.91
N THR A 147 12.57 -11.95 2.69
CA THR A 147 13.83 -12.66 2.45
C THR A 147 14.91 -11.74 1.89
N ALA A 148 16.16 -12.18 1.92
CA ALA A 148 17.26 -11.44 1.31
C ALA A 148 17.12 -11.25 -0.23
N SER A 149 16.18 -11.97 -0.86
CA SER A 149 15.88 -11.87 -2.29
C SER A 149 14.75 -10.90 -2.61
N ASP A 150 14.07 -10.36 -1.59
CA ASP A 150 13.01 -9.37 -1.76
C ASP A 150 13.60 -8.05 -2.27
N PRO A 151 13.24 -7.63 -3.50
CA PRO A 151 13.80 -6.42 -4.08
C PRO A 151 13.16 -5.12 -3.54
N ASP A 152 12.11 -5.26 -2.75
CA ASP A 152 11.28 -4.17 -2.22
C ASP A 152 11.54 -3.91 -0.73
N ASP A 153 12.40 -4.71 -0.12
CA ASP A 153 12.69 -4.67 1.29
C ASP A 153 13.90 -3.76 1.59
N PHE A 154 13.63 -2.62 2.25
CA PHE A 154 14.68 -1.69 2.68
C PHE A 154 15.69 -2.30 3.65
N GLU A 155 15.34 -3.34 4.38
CA GLU A 155 16.26 -4.03 5.28
C GLU A 155 17.41 -4.74 4.55
N ASN A 156 17.21 -5.03 3.26
CA ASN A 156 18.26 -5.61 2.43
C ASN A 156 19.39 -4.61 2.08
N VAL A 157 19.23 -3.33 2.42
CA VAL A 157 20.25 -2.28 2.18
C VAL A 157 21.38 -2.33 3.22
N SER A 158 21.08 -2.76 4.45
CA SER A 158 22.07 -2.82 5.55
C SER A 158 21.70 -3.88 6.59
N THR A 159 22.74 -4.42 7.25
CA THR A 159 22.58 -5.25 8.45
C THR A 159 22.86 -4.48 9.75
N ASP A 160 23.25 -3.20 9.65
CA ASP A 160 23.50 -2.34 10.82
C ASP A 160 22.16 -1.81 11.38
N PRO A 161 21.78 -2.16 12.63
CA PRO A 161 20.55 -1.73 13.23
C PRO A 161 20.41 -0.21 13.38
N ALA A 162 21.52 0.50 13.63
CA ALA A 162 21.50 1.96 13.79
C ALA A 162 21.23 2.65 12.44
N LEU A 163 21.83 2.14 11.35
CA LEU A 163 21.59 2.64 10.00
C LEU A 163 20.16 2.33 9.56
N LEU A 164 19.66 1.12 9.80
CA LEU A 164 18.27 0.77 9.51
C LEU A 164 17.29 1.66 10.26
N ARG A 165 17.52 1.91 11.55
CA ARG A 165 16.69 2.83 12.34
C ARG A 165 16.67 4.23 11.73
N LEU A 166 17.82 4.76 11.32
CA LEU A 166 17.89 6.05 10.65
C LEU A 166 17.12 6.04 9.34
N VAL A 167 17.27 5.00 8.52
CA VAL A 167 16.53 4.82 7.27
C VAL A 167 15.02 4.85 7.53
N TYR A 168 14.51 4.13 8.53
CA TYR A 168 13.10 4.14 8.86
C TYR A 168 12.59 5.49 9.37
N ILE A 169 13.38 6.21 10.19
CA ILE A 169 13.03 7.56 10.60
C ILE A 169 12.94 8.50 9.38
N LEU A 170 13.91 8.41 8.47
CA LEU A 170 13.89 9.19 7.23
C LEU A 170 12.76 8.78 6.29
N THR A 171 12.33 7.50 6.34
CA THR A 171 11.19 7.01 5.54
C THR A 171 9.89 7.75 5.90
N PHE A 172 9.67 8.11 7.15
CA PHE A 172 8.52 8.95 7.52
C PHE A 172 8.54 10.32 6.84
N ILE A 173 9.71 10.84 6.47
CA ILE A 173 9.87 12.17 5.89
C ILE A 173 9.95 12.11 4.37
N ALA A 174 10.76 11.20 3.84
CA ALA A 174 11.15 11.19 2.42
C ALA A 174 11.30 9.79 1.83
N GLY A 175 10.82 8.75 2.50
CA GLY A 175 11.05 7.35 2.12
C GLY A 175 10.55 6.99 0.73
N VAL A 176 9.44 7.56 0.30
CA VAL A 176 8.90 7.32 -1.05
C VAL A 176 9.92 7.65 -2.15
N TYR A 177 10.74 8.67 -1.98
CA TYR A 177 11.74 9.04 -2.99
C TYR A 177 12.89 8.04 -3.04
N ALA A 178 13.38 7.60 -1.86
CA ALA A 178 14.37 6.53 -1.76
C ALA A 178 13.82 5.21 -2.33
N TYR A 179 12.56 4.92 -2.02
CA TYR A 179 11.83 3.78 -2.55
C TYR A 179 11.76 3.80 -4.08
N LEU A 180 11.37 4.92 -4.71
CA LEU A 180 11.32 5.03 -6.17
C LEU A 180 12.68 4.77 -6.83
N VAL A 181 13.77 5.26 -6.22
CA VAL A 181 15.14 4.99 -6.70
C VAL A 181 15.50 3.50 -6.55
N MET A 182 15.16 2.90 -5.42
CA MET A 182 15.41 1.49 -5.16
C MET A 182 14.65 0.59 -6.14
N VAL A 183 13.36 0.82 -6.35
CA VAL A 183 12.50 0.06 -7.28
C VAL A 183 13.03 0.19 -8.71
N LEU A 184 13.37 1.41 -9.14
CA LEU A 184 13.95 1.66 -10.47
C LEU A 184 15.26 0.88 -10.66
N THR A 185 16.16 0.97 -9.69
CA THR A 185 17.45 0.28 -9.73
C THR A 185 17.27 -1.24 -9.81
N ASN A 186 16.38 -1.79 -8.99
CA ASN A 186 16.09 -3.22 -8.99
C ASN A 186 15.38 -3.68 -10.26
N ALA A 187 14.49 -2.88 -10.83
CA ALA A 187 13.86 -3.19 -12.11
C ALA A 187 14.87 -3.24 -13.27
N ILE A 188 15.83 -2.33 -13.30
CA ILE A 188 16.89 -2.34 -14.29
C ILE A 188 17.82 -3.57 -14.12
N ARG A 189 18.13 -3.94 -12.87
CA ARG A 189 19.00 -5.09 -12.59
C ARG A 189 18.32 -6.42 -12.88
N LYS A 190 17.06 -6.60 -12.47
CA LYS A 190 16.33 -7.88 -12.51
C LYS A 190 15.49 -8.07 -13.77
N GLY A 191 15.07 -6.98 -14.43
CA GLY A 191 14.20 -7.01 -15.60
C GLY A 191 14.88 -7.56 -16.87
N ASN A 192 14.10 -8.20 -17.72
CA ASN A 192 14.52 -8.58 -19.05
C ASN A 192 14.61 -7.37 -20.01
N ARG A 193 15.08 -7.59 -21.25
CA ARG A 193 15.23 -6.50 -22.21
C ARG A 193 13.95 -5.70 -22.47
N ASN A 194 12.80 -6.37 -22.62
CA ASN A 194 11.54 -5.70 -22.93
C ASN A 194 11.02 -4.90 -21.71
N GLU A 195 11.19 -5.43 -20.51
CA GLU A 195 10.86 -4.75 -19.27
C GLU A 195 11.71 -3.49 -19.08
N ARG A 196 13.02 -3.58 -19.31
CA ARG A 196 13.93 -2.41 -19.25
C ARG A 196 13.56 -1.34 -20.27
N LEU A 197 13.16 -1.73 -21.50
CA LEU A 197 12.69 -0.80 -22.51
C LEU A 197 11.38 -0.12 -22.09
N ALA A 198 10.46 -0.86 -21.47
CA ALA A 198 9.23 -0.27 -20.93
C ALA A 198 9.51 0.73 -19.80
N VAL A 199 10.42 0.39 -18.88
CA VAL A 199 10.87 1.30 -17.83
C VAL A 199 11.49 2.57 -18.42
N LEU A 200 12.41 2.42 -19.38
CA LEU A 200 13.03 3.57 -20.06
C LEU A 200 12.01 4.45 -20.75
N PHE A 201 11.05 3.85 -21.47
CA PHE A 201 9.99 4.58 -22.12
C PHE A 201 9.16 5.41 -21.12
N GLU A 202 8.71 4.81 -20.02
CA GLU A 202 7.94 5.52 -19.01
C GLU A 202 8.75 6.65 -18.35
N CYS A 203 10.01 6.40 -18.00
CA CYS A 203 10.90 7.42 -17.43
C CYS A 203 11.12 8.60 -18.39
N LEU A 204 11.37 8.33 -19.67
CA LEU A 204 11.53 9.38 -20.69
C LEU A 204 10.23 10.16 -20.91
N ALA A 205 9.08 9.48 -20.96
CA ALA A 205 7.78 10.14 -21.10
C ALA A 205 7.47 11.05 -19.90
N MET A 206 7.76 10.59 -18.67
CA MET A 206 7.62 11.40 -17.47
C MET A 206 8.57 12.59 -17.45
N ALA A 207 9.84 12.38 -17.81
CA ALA A 207 10.84 13.45 -17.88
C ALA A 207 10.45 14.52 -18.91
N LEU A 208 9.96 14.11 -20.09
CA LEU A 208 9.47 15.01 -21.13
C LEU A 208 8.24 15.81 -20.65
N LEU A 209 7.28 15.13 -20.00
CA LEU A 209 6.09 15.77 -19.44
C LEU A 209 6.47 16.79 -18.38
N CYS A 210 7.35 16.43 -17.44
CA CYS A 210 7.84 17.34 -16.41
C CYS A 210 8.58 18.54 -16.99
N GLY A 211 9.47 18.31 -17.96
CA GLY A 211 10.19 19.37 -18.64
C GLY A 211 9.25 20.34 -19.38
N THR A 212 8.23 19.80 -20.05
CA THR A 212 7.21 20.60 -20.71
C THR A 212 6.40 21.43 -19.72
N PHE A 213 5.94 20.81 -18.62
CA PHE A 213 5.20 21.52 -17.58
C PHE A 213 6.04 22.61 -16.93
N TRP A 214 7.31 22.32 -16.63
CA TRP A 214 8.23 23.30 -16.07
C TRP A 214 8.47 24.49 -16.99
N ALA A 215 8.54 24.26 -18.29
CA ALA A 215 8.77 25.29 -19.29
C ALA A 215 7.51 26.13 -19.60
N THR A 216 6.30 25.59 -19.41
CA THR A 216 5.07 26.21 -19.92
C THR A 216 4.07 26.61 -18.85
N ILE A 217 4.11 26.01 -17.66
CA ILE A 217 3.13 26.24 -16.60
C ILE A 217 3.69 27.19 -15.56
N PRO A 218 2.96 28.26 -15.17
CA PRO A 218 3.40 29.18 -14.11
C PRO A 218 3.68 28.43 -12.81
N LEU A 219 4.79 28.80 -12.14
CA LEU A 219 5.26 28.15 -10.90
C LEU A 219 4.16 28.04 -9.83
N ARG A 220 3.34 29.07 -9.64
CA ARG A 220 2.22 29.04 -8.69
C ARG A 220 1.24 27.90 -8.97
N ILE A 221 0.91 27.65 -10.24
CA ILE A 221 0.01 26.57 -10.67
C ILE A 221 0.68 25.22 -10.41
N MET A 222 1.96 25.09 -10.75
CA MET A 222 2.75 23.89 -10.48
C MET A 222 2.80 23.56 -8.98
N LEU A 223 3.11 24.55 -8.14
CA LEU A 223 3.19 24.37 -6.70
C LEU A 223 1.85 23.94 -6.11
N LYS A 224 0.79 24.73 -6.32
CA LYS A 224 -0.52 24.48 -5.72
C LYS A 224 -1.30 23.33 -6.35
N GLY A 225 -1.14 23.15 -7.67
CA GLY A 225 -1.90 22.15 -8.42
C GLY A 225 -1.28 20.75 -8.40
N TRP A 226 0.03 20.69 -8.21
CA TRP A 226 0.73 19.42 -8.33
C TRP A 226 1.76 19.15 -7.22
N LEU A 227 2.76 20.02 -7.02
CA LEU A 227 3.89 19.72 -6.13
C LEU A 227 3.49 19.59 -4.65
N TYR A 228 2.65 20.49 -4.12
CA TYR A 228 2.18 20.36 -2.73
C TYR A 228 1.28 19.13 -2.54
N PRO A 229 0.30 18.84 -3.41
CA PRO A 229 -0.42 17.56 -3.39
C PRO A 229 0.49 16.33 -3.52
N LEU A 230 1.53 16.39 -4.35
CA LEU A 230 2.50 15.30 -4.53
C LEU A 230 3.29 15.02 -3.24
N LEU A 231 3.73 16.06 -2.54
CA LEU A 231 4.40 15.90 -1.24
C LEU A 231 3.47 15.22 -0.22
N VAL A 232 2.20 15.63 -0.18
CA VAL A 232 1.20 15.00 0.69
C VAL A 232 0.94 13.54 0.26
N ALA A 233 0.84 13.26 -1.03
CA ALA A 233 0.69 11.90 -1.54
C ALA A 233 1.85 11.00 -1.14
N GLY A 234 3.07 11.54 -1.16
CA GLY A 234 4.27 10.85 -0.66
C GLY A 234 4.17 10.48 0.82
N GLN A 235 3.62 11.36 1.67
CA GLN A 235 3.43 11.04 3.09
C GLN A 235 2.37 9.95 3.31
N PHE A 236 1.27 9.96 2.55
CA PHE A 236 0.30 8.86 2.59
C PHE A 236 0.92 7.53 2.13
N ALA A 237 1.76 7.55 1.09
CA ALA A 237 2.47 6.36 0.63
C ALA A 237 3.47 5.83 1.67
N ASN A 238 4.23 6.72 2.33
CA ASN A 238 5.15 6.37 3.41
C ASN A 238 4.42 5.72 4.59
N LEU A 239 3.35 6.39 5.08
CA LEU A 239 2.53 5.86 6.18
C LEU A 239 1.96 4.49 5.85
N ARG A 240 1.44 4.33 4.62
CA ARG A 240 0.88 3.08 4.15
C ARG A 240 1.95 1.97 4.12
N GLY A 241 3.08 2.19 3.46
CA GLY A 241 4.14 1.19 3.34
C GLY A 241 4.65 0.69 4.70
N ILE A 242 4.83 1.61 5.68
CA ILE A 242 5.20 1.23 7.05
C ILE A 242 4.06 0.46 7.74
N ALA A 243 2.81 0.88 7.55
CA ALA A 243 1.67 0.22 8.17
C ALA A 243 1.40 -1.17 7.59
N GLU A 244 1.72 -1.42 6.34
CA GLU A 244 1.49 -2.69 5.65
C GLU A 244 2.51 -3.75 6.04
N HIS A 245 3.79 -3.40 6.14
CA HIS A 245 4.91 -4.32 6.32
C HIS A 245 5.71 -4.12 7.61
N GLY A 246 5.64 -2.94 8.23
CA GLY A 246 6.41 -2.63 9.43
C GLY A 246 5.93 -3.36 10.67
N LEU A 247 6.84 -3.78 11.57
CA LEU A 247 6.53 -4.50 12.83
C LEU A 247 5.76 -5.81 12.62
N THR A 248 6.01 -6.52 11.52
CA THR A 248 5.47 -7.86 11.29
C THR A 248 6.46 -8.92 11.74
N SER A 249 5.98 -10.11 12.14
CA SER A 249 6.85 -11.15 12.68
C SER A 249 7.66 -11.87 11.62
N GLY A 250 7.22 -11.87 10.37
CA GLY A 250 7.82 -12.62 9.28
C GLY A 250 7.68 -14.15 9.43
N GLY A 251 7.97 -14.87 8.36
CA GLY A 251 8.10 -16.33 8.38
C GLY A 251 6.82 -17.14 8.19
N ASN A 252 5.66 -16.48 8.07
CA ASN A 252 4.39 -17.12 7.71
C ASN A 252 3.52 -16.14 6.92
N GLU A 253 2.94 -16.61 5.82
CA GLU A 253 2.08 -15.82 4.95
C GLU A 253 0.88 -15.13 5.66
N LEU A 254 0.47 -15.61 6.84
CA LEU A 254 -0.59 -15.01 7.66
C LEU A 254 -0.07 -13.96 8.66
N THR A 255 1.24 -13.79 8.81
CA THR A 255 1.87 -12.87 9.77
C THR A 255 2.88 -11.92 9.12
N ASP A 256 3.20 -12.12 7.84
CA ASP A 256 4.22 -11.36 7.12
C ASP A 256 3.77 -9.95 6.73
N THR A 257 2.47 -9.71 6.72
CA THR A 257 1.87 -8.41 6.41
C THR A 257 0.75 -8.10 7.39
N ARG A 258 0.14 -6.92 7.23
CA ARG A 258 -0.85 -6.41 8.18
C ARG A 258 -2.09 -5.88 7.49
N THR A 259 -3.22 -5.98 8.21
CA THR A 259 -4.43 -5.24 7.92
C THR A 259 -4.63 -4.13 8.94
N VAL A 260 -4.92 -2.91 8.48
CA VAL A 260 -5.32 -1.80 9.33
C VAL A 260 -6.74 -1.41 8.99
N THR A 261 -7.69 -1.78 9.83
CA THR A 261 -9.10 -1.41 9.61
C THR A 261 -9.28 0.10 9.80
N THR A 262 -10.19 0.69 9.03
CA THR A 262 -10.48 2.11 9.10
C THR A 262 -11.94 2.39 8.72
N HIS A 263 -12.37 3.66 8.75
CA HIS A 263 -13.72 4.00 8.34
C HIS A 263 -13.97 3.58 6.87
N PRO A 264 -15.11 2.94 6.54
CA PRO A 264 -15.36 2.39 5.20
C PRO A 264 -15.20 3.40 4.06
N ALA A 265 -15.58 4.66 4.26
CA ALA A 265 -15.37 5.70 3.25
C ALA A 265 -13.89 5.98 3.00
N LEU A 266 -13.04 5.97 4.04
CA LEU A 266 -11.60 6.14 3.89
C LEU A 266 -10.97 4.90 3.24
N ALA A 267 -11.38 3.70 3.64
CA ALA A 267 -10.94 2.45 3.02
C ALA A 267 -11.28 2.44 1.52
N PHE A 268 -12.50 2.84 1.15
CA PHE A 268 -12.90 3.00 -0.26
C PHE A 268 -12.03 4.01 -1.00
N MET A 269 -11.80 5.19 -0.41
CA MET A 269 -10.92 6.22 -0.99
C MET A 269 -9.47 5.76 -1.15
N MET A 270 -9.04 4.75 -0.40
CA MET A 270 -7.73 4.10 -0.52
C MET A 270 -7.78 2.82 -1.37
N CYS A 271 -8.86 2.56 -2.09
CA CYS A 271 -9.10 1.30 -2.80
C CYS A 271 -8.84 0.06 -1.91
N ASN A 272 -9.31 0.09 -0.67
CA ASN A 272 -9.22 -0.99 0.30
C ASN A 272 -7.81 -1.63 0.48
N ILE A 273 -6.74 -0.94 0.08
CA ILE A 273 -5.38 -1.46 0.20
C ILE A 273 -4.93 -1.62 1.67
N ASN A 274 -5.63 -0.98 2.58
CA ASN A 274 -5.49 -1.19 4.02
C ASN A 274 -5.76 -2.65 4.46
N TYR A 275 -6.42 -3.45 3.64
CA TYR A 275 -6.54 -4.91 3.76
C TYR A 275 -5.34 -5.59 3.07
N HIS A 276 -4.13 -5.24 3.50
CA HIS A 276 -2.90 -5.61 2.81
C HIS A 276 -2.50 -7.09 3.03
N LEU A 277 -2.86 -7.65 4.19
CA LEU A 277 -2.72 -9.08 4.46
C LEU A 277 -3.54 -9.90 3.46
N GLU A 278 -4.79 -9.52 3.22
CA GLU A 278 -5.68 -10.15 2.26
C GLU A 278 -5.14 -10.04 0.84
N HIS A 279 -4.58 -8.89 0.50
CA HIS A 279 -3.94 -8.65 -0.79
C HIS A 279 -2.73 -9.59 -0.98
N HIS A 280 -1.84 -9.71 0.00
CA HIS A 280 -0.70 -10.62 -0.10
C HIS A 280 -1.10 -12.09 -0.16
N LEU A 281 -2.13 -12.49 0.58
CA LEU A 281 -2.66 -13.85 0.50
C LEU A 281 -3.29 -14.16 -0.86
N TYR A 282 -3.99 -13.19 -1.45
CA TYR A 282 -4.76 -13.36 -2.69
C TYR A 282 -4.58 -12.19 -3.65
N PRO A 283 -3.37 -11.99 -4.21
CA PRO A 283 -3.08 -10.82 -5.06
C PRO A 283 -3.87 -10.78 -6.37
N GLY A 284 -4.58 -11.86 -6.71
CA GLY A 284 -5.51 -11.90 -7.84
C GLY A 284 -6.94 -11.46 -7.52
N VAL A 285 -7.25 -11.14 -6.25
CA VAL A 285 -8.55 -10.61 -5.84
C VAL A 285 -8.55 -9.09 -6.03
N PRO A 286 -9.52 -8.51 -6.78
CA PRO A 286 -9.61 -7.07 -6.96
C PRO A 286 -9.85 -6.32 -5.65
N TRP A 287 -9.32 -5.13 -5.52
CA TRP A 287 -9.35 -4.29 -4.32
C TRP A 287 -10.74 -4.17 -3.66
N TYR A 288 -11.81 -4.08 -4.43
CA TYR A 288 -13.18 -3.92 -3.92
C TYR A 288 -13.75 -5.19 -3.26
N ASN A 289 -13.08 -6.33 -3.42
CA ASN A 289 -13.42 -7.60 -2.78
C ASN A 289 -12.55 -7.93 -1.56
N LEU A 290 -11.45 -7.20 -1.30
CA LEU A 290 -10.56 -7.46 -0.16
C LEU A 290 -11.28 -7.44 1.20
N PRO A 291 -12.24 -6.51 1.47
CA PRO A 291 -13.00 -6.55 2.72
C PRO A 291 -13.83 -7.84 2.91
N ARG A 292 -14.25 -8.46 1.80
CA ARG A 292 -14.96 -9.74 1.84
C ARG A 292 -14.04 -10.90 2.18
N VAL A 293 -12.80 -10.86 1.66
CA VAL A 293 -11.77 -11.84 2.05
C VAL A 293 -11.49 -11.74 3.54
N HIS A 294 -11.32 -10.51 4.06
CA HIS A 294 -11.13 -10.25 5.49
C HIS A 294 -12.25 -10.87 6.34
N ALA A 295 -13.51 -10.63 5.97
CA ALA A 295 -14.64 -11.18 6.69
C ALA A 295 -14.71 -12.70 6.67
N LEU A 296 -14.30 -13.34 5.57
CA LEU A 296 -14.27 -14.80 5.44
C LEU A 296 -13.16 -15.45 6.28
N LEU A 297 -12.03 -14.75 6.50
CA LEU A 297 -10.83 -15.30 7.14
C LEU A 297 -10.57 -14.75 8.54
N SER A 298 -11.52 -14.04 9.15
CA SER A 298 -11.34 -13.40 10.47
C SER A 298 -10.97 -14.39 11.58
N GLU A 299 -11.54 -15.60 11.55
CA GLU A 299 -11.22 -16.65 12.52
C GLU A 299 -9.82 -17.23 12.33
N GLU A 300 -9.40 -17.42 11.07
CA GLU A 300 -8.06 -17.88 10.72
C GLU A 300 -7.00 -16.86 11.11
N TYR A 301 -7.28 -15.56 10.90
CA TYR A 301 -6.37 -14.48 11.32
C TYR A 301 -6.19 -14.46 12.83
N PHE A 302 -7.28 -14.58 13.57
CA PHE A 302 -7.22 -14.68 15.03
C PHE A 302 -6.40 -15.92 15.47
N SER A 303 -6.68 -17.09 14.88
CA SER A 303 -6.01 -18.35 15.20
C SER A 303 -4.52 -18.36 14.83
N ALA A 304 -4.15 -17.64 13.76
CA ALA A 304 -2.77 -17.53 13.30
C ALA A 304 -1.97 -16.44 14.05
N GLY A 305 -2.65 -15.60 14.85
CA GLY A 305 -2.03 -14.42 15.45
C GLY A 305 -1.65 -13.35 14.43
N SER A 306 -2.44 -13.22 13.36
CA SER A 306 -2.20 -12.23 12.31
C SER A 306 -2.30 -10.81 12.85
N SER A 307 -1.47 -9.90 12.31
CA SER A 307 -1.44 -8.51 12.74
C SER A 307 -2.61 -7.72 12.13
N VAL A 308 -3.65 -7.48 12.92
CA VAL A 308 -4.82 -6.68 12.53
C VAL A 308 -4.98 -5.52 13.49
N TYR A 309 -4.85 -4.28 13.00
CA TYR A 309 -5.01 -3.06 13.78
C TYR A 309 -6.38 -2.43 13.57
N GLY A 310 -6.97 -1.90 14.65
CA GLY A 310 -8.26 -1.21 14.61
C GLY A 310 -8.21 0.21 14.03
N SER A 311 -7.02 0.82 13.91
CA SER A 311 -6.83 2.12 13.28
C SER A 311 -5.36 2.42 12.99
N TYR A 312 -5.11 3.34 12.07
CA TYR A 312 -3.78 3.89 11.81
C TYR A 312 -3.20 4.62 13.03
N GLY A 313 -4.02 5.26 13.87
CA GLY A 313 -3.56 5.93 15.07
C GLY A 313 -2.98 4.96 16.10
N VAL A 314 -3.61 3.81 16.31
CA VAL A 314 -3.09 2.75 17.20
C VAL A 314 -1.77 2.19 16.63
N PHE A 315 -1.73 1.92 15.33
CA PHE A 315 -0.50 1.46 14.68
C PHE A 315 0.65 2.46 14.84
N LEU A 316 0.40 3.75 14.57
CA LEU A 316 1.42 4.80 14.71
C LEU A 316 1.94 4.94 16.14
N TRP A 317 1.06 4.81 17.12
CA TRP A 317 1.45 4.83 18.52
C TRP A 317 2.39 3.68 18.87
N ASP A 318 2.07 2.48 18.41
CA ASP A 318 2.90 1.29 18.64
C ASP A 318 4.22 1.35 17.88
N ALA A 319 4.20 1.85 16.64
CA ALA A 319 5.41 2.10 15.87
C ALA A 319 6.34 3.12 16.55
N ALA A 320 5.77 4.20 17.09
CA ALA A 320 6.54 5.20 17.83
C ALA A 320 7.16 4.64 19.11
N LYS A 321 6.43 3.82 19.86
CA LYS A 321 6.97 3.09 21.02
C LYS A 321 8.11 2.16 20.59
N GLY A 322 7.91 1.36 19.54
CA GLY A 322 8.93 0.48 19.01
C GLY A 322 10.22 1.23 18.69
N LEU A 323 10.11 2.35 17.96
CA LEU A 323 11.26 3.20 17.65
C LEU A 323 11.96 3.76 18.89
N ALA A 324 11.20 4.19 19.91
CA ALA A 324 11.73 4.70 21.16
C ALA A 324 12.54 3.63 21.93
N HIS A 325 12.11 2.37 21.88
CA HIS A 325 12.79 1.25 22.53
C HIS A 325 13.88 0.57 21.67
N GLY A 326 14.20 1.13 20.50
CA GLY A 326 15.23 0.60 19.61
C GLY A 326 14.76 -0.47 18.64
N VAL A 327 13.46 -0.75 18.58
CA VAL A 327 12.85 -1.61 17.57
C VAL A 327 12.67 -0.80 16.28
N VAL A 328 13.14 -1.34 15.18
CA VAL A 328 12.97 -0.74 13.85
C VAL A 328 11.72 -1.34 13.24
N PRO A 329 10.68 -0.55 12.88
CA PRO A 329 9.54 -1.07 12.15
C PRO A 329 10.00 -1.79 10.87
N GLY A 330 9.48 -2.99 10.63
CA GLY A 330 9.91 -3.81 9.50
C GLY A 330 11.23 -4.57 9.70
N SER A 331 11.98 -4.30 10.76
CA SER A 331 13.25 -4.96 11.02
C SER A 331 13.06 -6.42 11.44
N ARG A 332 13.78 -7.32 10.76
CA ARG A 332 13.92 -8.73 11.17
C ARG A 332 14.75 -8.88 12.45
N ILE A 333 15.47 -7.84 12.85
CA ILE A 333 16.34 -7.80 14.01
C ILE A 333 15.56 -7.17 15.17
N ILE A 334 14.54 -7.86 15.66
CA ILE A 334 13.96 -7.54 16.97
C ILE A 334 14.87 -8.19 18.00
N PRO A 335 15.63 -7.42 18.82
CA PRO A 335 16.42 -7.99 19.90
C PRO A 335 15.56 -8.90 20.78
N SER A 336 16.08 -10.07 21.14
CA SER A 336 15.32 -11.09 21.88
C SER A 336 14.71 -10.58 23.20
N HIS A 337 15.37 -9.62 23.86
CA HIS A 337 14.88 -8.98 25.10
C HIS A 337 13.70 -8.03 24.86
N VAL A 338 13.55 -7.46 23.66
CA VAL A 338 12.44 -6.55 23.34
C VAL A 338 11.18 -7.33 22.93
N ARG A 339 11.32 -8.56 22.44
CA ARG A 339 10.17 -9.43 22.13
C ARG A 339 9.28 -9.68 23.34
N HIS A 340 9.86 -9.78 24.55
CA HIS A 340 9.11 -9.97 25.80
C HIS A 340 8.35 -8.71 26.25
N GLU A 341 8.90 -7.52 26.02
CA GLU A 341 8.23 -6.26 26.44
C GLU A 341 7.10 -5.84 25.49
N ILE A 342 7.17 -6.22 24.21
CA ILE A 342 6.11 -5.93 23.23
C ILE A 342 4.94 -6.91 23.36
N CYS A 343 5.17 -8.08 23.95
CA CYS A 343 4.15 -9.12 24.16
C CYS A 343 3.42 -9.02 25.52
N LEU A 344 3.75 -8.04 26.38
CA LEU A 344 3.05 -7.70 27.61
C LEU A 344 2.18 -6.45 27.43
#